data_967f0a031e872b9c3c224184ab6e4317
#
_entry.id   967f0a031e872b9c3c224184ab6e4317
#
_cell.length_a   1.000
_cell.length_b   1.000
_cell.length_c   1.000
_cell.angle_alpha   90.00
_cell.angle_beta   90.00
_cell.angle_gamma   90.00
#
_symmetry.space_group_name_H-M   'P 1'
#
loop_
_entity.id
_entity.type
_entity.pdbx_description
1 polymer ?
#
loop_
_entity_poly.entity_id
_entity_poly.type
_entity_poly.pdbx_seq_one_letter_code
_entity_poly.pdbx_strand_id
1 'polypeptide(L)'
;MFEKLEELAKDNKKISDFHIRAGSPLAYRQTGEIVKVQEVVVTAQDLKDLLSMNCNEHELNKFEKTHELDTSVSLSGLRFRANFYKTINGPACVC
;
A
#
# COMPACT_ATOMS: atom_id res chain seq x y z
N MET A 1 -8.77 -6.47 1.58
CA MET A 1 -8.04 -5.17 1.50
C MET A 1 -8.29 -4.42 0.20
N PHE A 2 -8.08 -5.05 -0.94
CA PHE A 2 -8.13 -4.36 -2.24
C PHE A 2 -9.46 -3.68 -2.54
N GLU A 3 -10.56 -4.34 -2.25
CA GLU A 3 -11.88 -3.78 -2.48
C GLU A 3 -12.07 -2.46 -1.72
N LYS A 4 -11.67 -2.43 -0.45
CA LYS A 4 -11.76 -1.24 0.38
C LYS A 4 -10.79 -0.16 -0.08
N LEU A 5 -9.57 -0.55 -0.43
CA LEU A 5 -8.54 0.37 -0.91
C LEU A 5 -8.98 1.07 -2.21
N GLU A 6 -9.53 0.30 -3.17
CA GLU A 6 -10.04 0.83 -4.43
C GLU A 6 -11.22 1.77 -4.20
N GLU A 7 -12.13 1.40 -3.29
CA GLU A 7 -13.27 2.23 -2.93
C GLU A 7 -12.83 3.58 -2.37
N LEU A 8 -11.90 3.56 -1.40
CA LEU A 8 -11.38 4.78 -0.80
C LEU A 8 -10.65 5.66 -1.79
N ALA A 9 -9.84 5.06 -2.67
CA ALA A 9 -9.11 5.81 -3.69
C ALA A 9 -10.05 6.50 -4.68
N LYS A 10 -11.15 5.84 -5.03
CA LYS A 10 -12.14 6.35 -5.97
C LYS A 10 -13.00 7.46 -5.38
N ASP A 11 -13.47 7.26 -4.15
CA ASP A 11 -14.55 8.08 -3.58
C ASP A 11 -14.07 9.24 -2.70
N ASN A 12 -12.81 9.24 -2.28
CA ASN A 12 -12.34 10.22 -1.31
C ASN A 12 -11.12 11.00 -1.83
N LYS A 13 -11.39 12.19 -2.39
CA LYS A 13 -10.35 13.06 -2.96
C LYS A 13 -9.51 13.79 -1.91
N LYS A 14 -9.88 13.71 -0.63
CA LYS A 14 -9.13 14.37 0.45
C LYS A 14 -8.06 13.48 1.07
N ILE A 15 -7.95 12.23 0.61
CA ILE A 15 -6.90 11.32 1.07
C ILE A 15 -5.59 11.72 0.41
N SER A 16 -4.57 12.00 1.22
CA SER A 16 -3.25 12.35 0.73
C SER A 16 -2.36 11.11 0.53
N ASP A 17 -2.53 10.09 1.37
CA ASP A 17 -1.71 8.89 1.31
C ASP A 17 -2.38 7.73 2.04
N PHE A 18 -2.01 6.52 1.62
CA PHE A 18 -2.42 5.28 2.26
C PHE A 18 -1.23 4.69 3.00
N HIS A 19 -1.49 4.12 4.17
CA HIS A 19 -0.51 3.40 4.98
C HIS A 19 -0.93 1.94 5.05
N ILE A 20 -0.19 1.09 4.36
CA ILE A 20 -0.52 -0.32 4.17
C ILE A 20 0.61 -1.15 4.79
N ARG A 21 0.37 -1.71 5.97
CA ARG A 21 1.40 -2.43 6.73
C ARG A 21 0.89 -3.81 7.13
N ALA A 22 1.68 -4.83 6.84
CA ALA A 22 1.33 -6.20 7.22
C ALA A 22 1.13 -6.30 8.74
N GLY A 23 0.02 -6.90 9.14
CA GLY A 23 -0.34 -7.08 10.55
C GLY A 23 -1.06 -5.91 11.20
N SER A 24 -1.33 -4.84 10.46
CA SER A 24 -1.99 -3.64 10.98
C SER A 24 -3.27 -3.34 10.21
N PRO A 25 -4.22 -2.61 10.78
CA PRO A 25 -5.37 -2.14 10.03
C PRO A 25 -4.94 -1.25 8.85
N LEU A 26 -5.69 -1.33 7.75
CA LEU A 26 -5.54 -0.39 6.66
C LEU A 26 -5.77 1.02 7.20
N ALA A 27 -4.90 1.94 6.85
CA ALA A 27 -5.00 3.31 7.33
C ALA A 27 -4.75 4.29 6.18
N TYR A 28 -5.26 5.50 6.34
CA TYR A 28 -5.03 6.56 5.37
C TYR A 28 -4.98 7.92 6.08
N ARG A 29 -4.32 8.87 5.44
CA ARG A 29 -4.27 10.24 5.93
C ARG A 29 -5.30 11.06 5.18
N GLN A 30 -6.17 11.72 5.93
CA GLN A 30 -7.19 12.59 5.37
C GLN A 30 -7.17 13.92 6.12
N THR A 31 -6.95 14.99 5.39
CA THR A 31 -6.92 16.35 5.97
C THR A 31 -5.98 16.43 7.18
N GLY A 32 -4.80 15.82 7.06
CA GLY A 32 -3.78 15.82 8.10
C GLY A 32 -3.94 14.79 9.21
N GLU A 33 -5.06 14.07 9.24
CA GLU A 33 -5.34 13.08 10.29
C GLU A 33 -5.26 11.64 9.76
N ILE A 34 -4.78 10.73 10.60
CA ILE A 34 -4.74 9.30 10.28
C ILE A 34 -6.07 8.68 10.66
N VAL A 35 -6.68 8.01 9.69
CA VAL A 35 -7.92 7.25 9.87
C VAL A 35 -7.62 5.77 9.70
N LYS A 36 -7.99 4.97 10.68
CA LYS A 36 -7.78 3.51 10.63
C LYS A 36 -9.08 2.80 10.29
N VAL A 37 -9.01 1.89 9.31
CA VAL A 37 -10.13 1.03 8.94
C VAL A 37 -9.98 -0.27 9.75
N GLN A 38 -10.49 -0.28 10.95
CA GLN A 38 -10.24 -1.35 11.93
C GLN A 38 -10.71 -2.73 11.45
N GLU A 39 -11.76 -2.80 10.64
CA GLU A 39 -12.30 -4.05 10.12
C GLU A 39 -11.46 -4.66 9.00
N VAL A 40 -10.47 -3.94 8.49
CA VAL A 40 -9.61 -4.42 7.40
C VAL A 40 -8.18 -4.53 7.91
N VAL A 41 -7.78 -5.73 8.32
CA VAL A 41 -6.40 -6.00 8.73
C VAL A 41 -5.60 -6.42 7.50
N VAL A 42 -4.51 -5.71 7.24
CA VAL A 42 -3.63 -5.97 6.11
C VAL A 42 -2.78 -7.21 6.40
N THR A 43 -2.67 -8.11 5.42
CA THR A 43 -1.83 -9.30 5.54
C THR A 43 -0.55 -9.15 4.73
N ALA A 44 0.46 -9.97 5.03
CA ALA A 44 1.68 -10.02 4.23
C ALA A 44 1.36 -10.41 2.77
N GLN A 45 0.36 -11.28 2.58
CA GLN A 45 -0.05 -11.69 1.23
C GLN A 45 -0.66 -10.51 0.46
N ASP A 46 -1.41 -9.64 1.14
CA ASP A 46 -1.95 -8.42 0.50
C ASP A 46 -0.82 -7.56 -0.08
N LEU A 47 0.26 -7.38 0.66
CA LEU A 47 1.41 -6.60 0.18
C LEU A 47 2.13 -7.29 -0.99
N LYS A 48 2.25 -8.62 -0.94
CA LYS A 48 2.84 -9.38 -2.05
C LYS A 48 2.00 -9.23 -3.31
N ASP A 49 0.69 -9.30 -3.17
CA ASP A 49 -0.23 -9.13 -4.29
C ASP A 49 -0.15 -7.71 -4.86
N LEU A 50 -0.08 -6.70 -3.99
CA LEU A 50 0.05 -5.31 -4.42
C LEU A 50 1.35 -5.09 -5.20
N LEU A 51 2.46 -5.66 -4.71
CA LEU A 51 3.74 -5.64 -5.42
C LEU A 51 3.63 -6.31 -6.79
N SER A 52 3.09 -7.53 -6.82
CA SER A 52 2.98 -8.32 -8.05
C SER A 52 2.12 -7.65 -9.11
N MET A 53 1.09 -6.94 -8.70
CA MET A 53 0.18 -6.22 -9.60
C MET A 53 0.81 -4.98 -10.23
N ASN A 54 1.81 -4.39 -9.58
CA ASN A 54 2.34 -3.07 -9.97
C ASN A 54 3.82 -3.07 -10.35
N CYS A 55 4.56 -4.15 -10.08
CA CYS A 55 6.00 -4.19 -10.27
C CYS A 55 6.40 -5.30 -11.24
N ASN A 56 7.47 -5.05 -12.00
CA ASN A 56 8.06 -6.07 -12.86
C ASN A 56 9.03 -6.94 -12.04
N GLU A 57 9.55 -7.99 -12.68
CA GLU A 57 10.45 -8.94 -12.03
C GLU A 57 11.73 -8.27 -11.51
N HIS A 58 12.26 -7.32 -12.24
CA HIS A 58 13.45 -6.57 -11.84
C HIS A 58 13.22 -5.80 -10.54
N GLU A 59 12.08 -5.13 -10.44
CA GLU A 59 11.70 -4.39 -9.25
C GLU A 59 11.46 -5.31 -8.05
N LEU A 60 10.81 -6.45 -8.27
CA LEU A 60 10.57 -7.45 -7.22
C LEU A 60 11.89 -8.01 -6.69
N ASN A 61 12.84 -8.32 -7.57
CA ASN A 61 14.16 -8.81 -7.17
C ASN A 61 14.95 -7.76 -6.39
N LYS A 62 14.85 -6.51 -6.81
CA LYS A 62 15.50 -5.39 -6.11
C LYS A 62 14.95 -5.24 -4.69
N PHE A 63 13.63 -5.32 -4.53
CA PHE A 63 12.99 -5.24 -3.23
C PHE A 63 13.45 -6.35 -2.30
N GLU A 64 13.58 -7.57 -2.81
CA GLU A 64 14.07 -8.70 -2.02
C GLU A 64 15.49 -8.47 -1.50
N LYS A 65 16.32 -7.80 -2.27
CA LYS A 65 17.73 -7.55 -1.91
C LYS A 65 17.90 -6.32 -1.03
N THR A 66 17.24 -5.22 -1.37
CA THR A 66 17.48 -3.93 -0.72
C THR A 66 16.46 -3.61 0.36
N HIS A 67 15.33 -4.33 0.41
CA HIS A 67 14.22 -4.12 1.35
C HIS A 67 13.55 -2.75 1.20
N GLU A 68 13.72 -2.12 0.06
CA GLU A 68 13.14 -0.82 -0.23
C GLU A 68 12.91 -0.68 -1.73
N LEU A 69 11.77 -0.11 -2.11
CA LEU A 69 11.42 0.09 -3.51
C LEU A 69 10.53 1.32 -3.68
N ASP A 70 10.96 2.23 -4.53
CA ASP A 70 10.20 3.41 -4.93
C ASP A 70 9.60 3.11 -6.31
N THR A 71 8.28 3.15 -6.40
CA THR A 71 7.57 2.81 -7.64
C THR A 71 6.23 3.54 -7.70
N SER A 72 5.33 3.09 -8.55
CA SER A 72 3.97 3.60 -8.64
C SER A 72 2.98 2.47 -8.49
N VAL A 73 1.84 2.74 -7.87
CA VAL A 73 0.72 1.80 -7.84
C VAL A 73 -0.50 2.43 -8.48
N SER A 74 -1.32 1.61 -9.13
CA SER A 74 -2.56 2.04 -9.73
C SER A 74 -3.73 1.57 -8.88
N LEU A 75 -4.58 2.51 -8.49
CA LEU A 75 -5.79 2.24 -7.72
C LEU A 75 -6.95 2.99 -8.35
N SER A 76 -7.98 2.28 -8.77
CA SER A 76 -9.17 2.86 -9.41
C SER A 76 -8.82 3.80 -10.60
N GLY A 77 -7.84 3.41 -11.39
CA GLY A 77 -7.39 4.20 -12.54
C GLY A 77 -6.51 5.40 -12.20
N LEU A 78 -6.23 5.62 -10.92
CA LEU A 78 -5.34 6.69 -10.47
C LEU A 78 -3.97 6.12 -10.16
N ARG A 79 -2.92 6.91 -10.42
CA ARG A 79 -1.55 6.51 -10.12
C ARG A 79 -1.07 7.21 -8.86
N PHE A 80 -0.53 6.41 -7.94
CA PHE A 80 0.05 6.90 -6.70
C PHE A 80 1.54 6.57 -6.66
N ARG A 81 2.35 7.54 -6.24
CA ARG A 81 3.74 7.25 -5.94
C ARG A 81 3.76 6.36 -4.70
N ALA A 82 4.51 5.27 -4.75
CA ALA A 82 4.53 4.28 -3.67
C ALA A 82 5.94 3.98 -3.20
N ASN A 83 6.11 3.90 -1.91
CA ASN A 83 7.34 3.41 -1.30
C ASN A 83 7.03 2.13 -0.54
N PHE A 84 7.66 1.03 -0.97
CA PHE A 84 7.59 -0.26 -0.29
C PHE A 84 8.84 -0.43 0.58
N TYR A 85 8.65 -0.97 1.78
CA TYR A 85 9.74 -1.23 2.71
C TYR A 85 9.42 -2.46 3.55
N LYS A 86 10.42 -3.00 4.26
CA LYS A 86 10.21 -4.16 5.12
C LYS A 86 10.27 -3.77 6.58
N THR A 87 9.35 -4.32 7.37
CA THR A 87 9.31 -4.19 8.82
C THR A 87 9.52 -5.58 9.44
N ILE A 88 9.65 -5.66 10.76
CA ILE A 88 9.74 -6.94 11.47
C ILE A 88 8.49 -7.80 11.29
N ASN A 89 7.36 -7.19 10.94
CA ASN A 89 6.08 -7.90 10.72
C ASN A 89 5.82 -8.24 9.25
N GLY A 90 6.74 -7.88 8.36
CA GLY A 90 6.62 -8.12 6.94
C GLY A 90 6.69 -6.84 6.12
N PRO A 91 6.27 -6.91 4.83
CA PRO A 91 6.32 -5.74 3.96
C PRO A 91 5.30 -4.68 4.35
N ALA A 92 5.56 -3.44 3.90
CA ALA A 92 4.68 -2.30 4.10
C ALA A 92 4.78 -1.37 2.91
N CYS A 93 3.78 -0.49 2.75
CA CYS A 93 3.73 0.47 1.66
C CYS A 93 3.10 1.78 2.14
N VAL A 94 3.68 2.88 1.71
CA VAL A 94 3.05 4.20 1.79
C VAL A 94 2.83 4.68 0.36
N CYS A 95 1.60 5.00 0.02
CA CYS A 95 1.28 5.49 -1.32
C CYS A 95 0.21 6.57 -1.36
#